data_ee77bad5db9914711c3b7cc6f68b7600
#
_entry.id   ee77bad5db9914711c3b7cc6f68b7600
#
_cell.length_a   1.000
_cell.length_b   1.000
_cell.length_c   1.000
_cell.angle_alpha   90.00
_cell.angle_beta   90.00
_cell.angle_gamma   90.00
#
_symmetry.space_group_name_H-M   'P 1'
#
loop_
_entity.id
_entity.type
_entity.pdbx_description
1 polymer ?
#
loop_
_entity_poly.entity_id
_entity_poly.type
_entity_poly.pdbx_seq_one_letter_code
_entity_poly.pdbx_strand_id
1 'polypeptide(L)'
;MVTGILISSILFLPTILQLREGIGGSFDWNQISLGFQGDILASLGAYYMGIHPKEIPSLDYMSLFCGSLAVSGALALFAVKDIKWKYKAFAFLLIVFSFLMFHWKILFFMFSLMKKPMGFMPRYSYLGFFILIFLSGCYFSDWKKWGFGIRQLIICLLFPVSQILIERLRPALYQNFFLFNIAFLVIVPCILYEIDRSYRINVKKNFMMGLLACMLIWEMSMSACIFLSMRGAGSLYTYQSYDDQQRTQIQEIKAYDGGIYRINQVMNRGDIRAKDEQEKNKGFNLNESMNFNYWGIQEYTSLLKKSQFKLSSNIGYYDFTERANRFYTSILPADSLLGVKYLLLTEPIKGLESDLPFGISNGKKVYKNPYALPMAFIYRENDQIIPGESDNPFTYTNALYSKLIGHAVTIYHPVSFTEICENRHEIYEINNGVDPIYAFLIWDGPYRQVSINGESSQILYDSGMFYIPATGSQTRAIDVDLSDDIRMKQALFYETDLSALKEISREINQRAAKNLMIRDGEISGTVEGREGDILFLSVPYENGWTVMRNGKEITPDIFAGCLMNIPLEEGENHIQMTYHIPGLTAGAALTLIGILLLAGNQYKRRKQ
;
A
#
# COMPACT_ATOMS: atom_id res chain seq x y z
N MET A 1 -30.36 6.53 0.24
CA MET A 1 -29.06 6.81 -0.37
C MET A 1 -28.38 8.04 0.24
N VAL A 2 -28.97 9.24 0.17
CA VAL A 2 -28.39 10.48 0.75
C VAL A 2 -28.01 10.33 2.23
N THR A 3 -28.89 9.78 3.05
CA THR A 3 -28.61 9.54 4.48
C THR A 3 -27.44 8.60 4.72
N GLY A 4 -27.25 7.59 3.86
CA GLY A 4 -26.11 6.69 3.93
C GLY A 4 -24.79 7.40 3.62
N ILE A 5 -24.75 8.26 2.61
CA ILE A 5 -23.57 9.09 2.27
C ILE A 5 -23.26 10.03 3.44
N LEU A 6 -24.27 10.67 4.02
CA LEU A 6 -24.05 11.55 5.19
C LEU A 6 -23.49 10.78 6.37
N ILE A 7 -24.00 9.60 6.69
CA ILE A 7 -23.52 8.79 7.83
C ILE A 7 -22.07 8.33 7.61
N SER A 8 -21.66 8.05 6.37
CA SER A 8 -20.29 7.65 6.07
C SER A 8 -19.31 8.81 5.92
N SER A 9 -19.77 10.07 5.99
CA SER A 9 -18.96 11.25 5.66
C SER A 9 -17.75 11.45 6.58
N ILE A 10 -17.80 10.98 7.82
CA ILE A 10 -16.66 11.05 8.76
C ILE A 10 -15.41 10.31 8.23
N LEU A 11 -15.60 9.23 7.45
CA LEU A 11 -14.52 8.50 6.80
C LEU A 11 -14.36 8.94 5.33
N PHE A 12 -15.47 9.17 4.66
CA PHE A 12 -15.49 9.39 3.21
C PHE A 12 -14.85 10.73 2.82
N LEU A 13 -15.16 11.81 3.55
CA LEU A 13 -14.64 13.14 3.22
C LEU A 13 -13.12 13.26 3.43
N PRO A 14 -12.54 12.86 4.58
CA PRO A 14 -11.10 12.83 4.74
C PRO A 14 -10.40 11.96 3.68
N THR A 15 -10.95 10.77 3.39
CA THR A 15 -10.37 9.87 2.40
C THR A 15 -10.31 10.49 1.01
N ILE A 16 -11.39 11.17 0.55
CA ILE A 16 -11.39 11.86 -0.74
C ILE A 16 -10.34 12.97 -0.79
N LEU A 17 -10.26 13.78 0.27
CA LEU A 17 -9.30 14.87 0.33
C LEU A 17 -7.86 14.36 0.29
N GLN A 18 -7.54 13.29 1.03
CA GLN A 18 -6.24 12.64 1.01
C GLN A 18 -5.91 12.00 -0.35
N LEU A 19 -6.87 11.30 -0.95
CA LEU A 19 -6.68 10.69 -2.27
C LEU A 19 -6.37 11.72 -3.36
N ARG A 20 -6.88 12.95 -3.23
CA ARG A 20 -6.63 14.03 -4.19
C ARG A 20 -5.16 14.48 -4.21
N GLU A 21 -4.48 14.44 -3.08
CA GLU A 21 -3.08 14.82 -2.92
C GLU A 21 -2.10 13.67 -3.19
N GLY A 22 -2.59 12.42 -3.18
CA GLY A 22 -1.78 11.22 -3.39
C GLY A 22 -1.29 11.03 -4.83
N ILE A 23 -0.27 10.17 -4.98
CA ILE A 23 0.16 9.64 -6.28
C ILE A 23 -1.05 8.94 -6.89
N GLY A 24 -1.32 9.09 -8.15
CA GLY A 24 -2.54 8.57 -8.77
C GLY A 24 -3.81 9.35 -8.41
N GLY A 25 -3.69 10.53 -7.77
CA GLY A 25 -4.79 11.49 -7.58
C GLY A 25 -5.25 12.15 -8.88
N SER A 26 -4.48 12.05 -9.96
CA SER A 26 -4.87 12.55 -11.26
C SER A 26 -5.93 11.66 -11.89
N PHE A 27 -7.03 12.27 -12.24
CA PHE A 27 -8.12 11.64 -12.95
C PHE A 27 -7.77 11.56 -14.46
N ASP A 28 -7.67 10.35 -14.98
CA ASP A 28 -7.43 10.15 -16.41
C ASP A 28 -8.75 9.92 -17.15
N TRP A 29 -9.29 11.00 -17.71
CA TRP A 29 -10.51 10.96 -18.50
C TRP A 29 -10.39 10.08 -19.76
N ASN A 30 -9.20 9.86 -20.29
CA ASN A 30 -8.96 9.05 -21.48
C ASN A 30 -9.22 7.56 -21.25
N GLN A 31 -9.23 7.13 -19.98
CA GLN A 31 -9.54 5.76 -19.61
C GLN A 31 -11.06 5.47 -19.59
N ILE A 32 -11.91 6.49 -19.62
CA ILE A 32 -13.35 6.30 -19.71
C ILE A 32 -13.72 5.92 -21.14
N SER A 33 -14.18 4.70 -21.32
CA SER A 33 -14.73 4.25 -22.60
C SER A 33 -16.06 3.52 -22.37
N LEU A 34 -16.92 3.54 -23.39
CA LEU A 34 -18.23 2.86 -23.35
C LEU A 34 -18.12 1.32 -23.40
N GLY A 35 -16.92 0.80 -23.57
CA GLY A 35 -16.68 -0.63 -23.71
C GLY A 35 -16.86 -1.46 -22.44
N PHE A 36 -16.89 -2.74 -22.61
CA PHE A 36 -16.83 -3.73 -21.53
C PHE A 36 -15.40 -4.18 -21.29
N GLN A 37 -15.14 -4.71 -20.10
CA GLN A 37 -13.85 -5.27 -19.70
C GLN A 37 -14.01 -6.63 -19.04
N GLY A 38 -12.93 -7.41 -19.06
CA GLY A 38 -12.88 -8.76 -18.49
C GLY A 38 -13.66 -9.80 -19.30
N ASP A 39 -13.54 -11.06 -18.91
CA ASP A 39 -14.31 -12.16 -19.49
C ASP A 39 -15.64 -12.33 -18.75
N ILE A 40 -16.74 -12.00 -19.43
CA ILE A 40 -18.09 -12.09 -18.89
C ILE A 40 -18.47 -13.52 -18.50
N LEU A 41 -18.03 -14.53 -19.27
CA LEU A 41 -18.31 -15.93 -18.96
C LEU A 41 -17.49 -16.42 -17.76
N ALA A 42 -16.24 -15.99 -17.68
CA ALA A 42 -15.39 -16.29 -16.53
C ALA A 42 -15.94 -15.71 -15.22
N SER A 43 -16.65 -14.58 -15.27
CA SER A 43 -17.25 -13.98 -14.06
C SER A 43 -18.34 -14.82 -13.41
N LEU A 44 -18.98 -15.71 -14.17
CA LEU A 44 -19.93 -16.67 -13.61
C LEU A 44 -19.24 -17.70 -12.69
N GLY A 45 -17.96 -17.98 -12.92
CA GLY A 45 -17.15 -18.79 -12.02
C GLY A 45 -16.70 -18.05 -10.74
N ALA A 46 -16.79 -16.73 -10.69
CA ALA A 46 -16.49 -15.97 -9.49
C ALA A 46 -17.37 -16.34 -8.27
N TYR A 47 -18.48 -17.04 -8.50
CA TYR A 47 -19.36 -17.58 -7.46
C TYR A 47 -18.86 -18.89 -6.84
N TYR A 48 -17.78 -19.47 -7.37
CA TYR A 48 -17.23 -20.72 -6.86
C TYR A 48 -16.27 -20.50 -5.68
N MET A 49 -16.24 -21.49 -4.77
CA MET A 49 -15.17 -21.58 -3.79
C MET A 49 -13.85 -21.94 -4.46
N GLY A 50 -12.75 -21.47 -3.93
CA GLY A 50 -11.41 -21.89 -4.33
C GLY A 50 -10.92 -21.35 -5.67
N ILE A 51 -11.59 -20.36 -6.26
CA ILE A 51 -11.05 -19.69 -7.44
C ILE A 51 -9.85 -18.84 -7.03
N HIS A 52 -8.68 -19.21 -7.56
CA HIS A 52 -7.48 -18.44 -7.40
C HIS A 52 -7.42 -17.30 -8.42
N PRO A 53 -7.17 -16.07 -7.97
CA PRO A 53 -7.10 -14.90 -8.85
C PRO A 53 -6.11 -15.00 -10.01
N LYS A 54 -5.05 -15.80 -9.86
CA LYS A 54 -4.02 -16.01 -10.90
C LYS A 54 -4.45 -16.88 -12.06
N GLU A 55 -5.54 -17.65 -11.89
CA GLU A 55 -6.02 -18.60 -12.89
C GLU A 55 -6.96 -17.97 -13.93
N ILE A 56 -7.44 -16.75 -13.67
CA ILE A 56 -8.34 -16.00 -14.56
C ILE A 56 -7.69 -14.65 -14.93
N PRO A 57 -6.92 -14.60 -16.03
CA PRO A 57 -6.13 -13.41 -16.38
C PRO A 57 -6.93 -12.11 -16.60
N SER A 58 -8.21 -12.24 -16.97
CA SER A 58 -9.04 -11.11 -17.38
C SER A 58 -9.92 -10.51 -16.27
N LEU A 59 -10.12 -11.21 -15.17
CA LEU A 59 -10.94 -10.79 -14.03
C LEU A 59 -10.13 -10.67 -12.75
N ASP A 60 -8.85 -10.44 -12.89
CA ASP A 60 -7.91 -10.36 -11.80
C ASP A 60 -8.59 -10.14 -10.45
N TYR A 61 -8.79 -11.24 -9.68
CA TYR A 61 -9.09 -11.16 -8.25
C TYR A 61 -10.54 -10.89 -7.81
N MET A 62 -11.54 -11.13 -8.65
CA MET A 62 -12.93 -11.06 -8.23
C MET A 62 -13.40 -12.38 -7.59
N SER A 63 -13.93 -12.33 -6.37
CA SER A 63 -14.65 -13.44 -5.75
C SER A 63 -16.05 -12.98 -5.36
N LEU A 64 -17.06 -13.72 -5.81
CA LEU A 64 -18.48 -13.49 -5.51
C LEU A 64 -19.07 -14.67 -4.72
N PHE A 65 -18.22 -15.53 -4.17
CA PHE A 65 -18.66 -16.67 -3.37
C PHE A 65 -19.47 -16.22 -2.15
N CYS A 66 -20.72 -16.66 -2.07
CA CYS A 66 -21.65 -16.37 -0.97
C CYS A 66 -22.35 -17.62 -0.43
N GLY A 67 -21.93 -18.80 -0.89
CA GLY A 67 -22.53 -20.08 -0.52
C GLY A 67 -23.75 -20.44 -1.36
N SER A 68 -23.95 -21.73 -1.53
CA SER A 68 -25.04 -22.31 -2.35
C SER A 68 -26.43 -21.97 -1.84
N LEU A 69 -26.61 -21.75 -0.52
CA LEU A 69 -27.88 -21.31 0.06
C LEU A 69 -28.27 -19.91 -0.41
N ALA A 70 -27.32 -18.97 -0.45
CA ALA A 70 -27.57 -17.61 -0.89
C ALA A 70 -27.96 -17.56 -2.37
N VAL A 71 -27.24 -18.32 -3.20
CA VAL A 71 -27.57 -18.45 -4.63
C VAL A 71 -28.96 -19.09 -4.81
N SER A 72 -29.26 -20.18 -4.09
CA SER A 72 -30.54 -20.87 -4.17
C SER A 72 -31.70 -19.97 -3.74
N GLY A 73 -31.59 -19.23 -2.65
CA GLY A 73 -32.62 -18.30 -2.18
C GLY A 73 -32.87 -17.14 -3.14
N ALA A 74 -31.80 -16.55 -3.67
CA ALA A 74 -31.90 -15.48 -4.66
C ALA A 74 -32.61 -15.93 -5.95
N LEU A 75 -32.29 -17.13 -6.45
CA LEU A 75 -32.93 -17.71 -7.63
C LEU A 75 -34.38 -18.16 -7.36
N ALA A 76 -34.64 -18.77 -6.20
CA ALA A 76 -35.97 -19.22 -5.80
C ALA A 76 -36.99 -18.08 -5.72
N LEU A 77 -36.55 -16.86 -5.38
CA LEU A 77 -37.40 -15.66 -5.33
C LEU A 77 -38.13 -15.41 -6.66
N PHE A 78 -37.49 -15.67 -7.78
CA PHE A 78 -38.08 -15.48 -9.10
C PHE A 78 -39.18 -16.50 -9.43
N ALA A 79 -39.17 -17.68 -8.79
CA ALA A 79 -40.19 -18.73 -8.96
C ALA A 79 -41.47 -18.48 -8.16
N VAL A 80 -41.44 -17.58 -7.19
CA VAL A 80 -42.63 -17.29 -6.33
C VAL A 80 -43.69 -16.56 -7.13
N LYS A 81 -44.89 -17.15 -7.20
CA LYS A 81 -46.01 -16.55 -7.96
C LYS A 81 -46.60 -15.28 -7.34
N ASP A 82 -46.65 -15.23 -6.01
CA ASP A 82 -47.31 -14.15 -5.26
C ASP A 82 -46.52 -12.84 -5.28
N ILE A 83 -45.26 -12.89 -5.68
CA ILE A 83 -44.45 -11.70 -5.83
C ILE A 83 -44.81 -10.97 -7.12
N LYS A 84 -45.28 -9.71 -6.99
CA LYS A 84 -45.63 -8.87 -8.13
C LYS A 84 -44.44 -8.70 -9.08
N TRP A 85 -44.70 -8.70 -10.37
CA TRP A 85 -43.69 -8.59 -11.42
C TRP A 85 -42.68 -7.44 -11.19
N LYS A 86 -43.16 -6.29 -10.74
CA LYS A 86 -42.31 -5.12 -10.47
C LYS A 86 -41.18 -5.39 -9.48
N TYR A 87 -41.39 -6.24 -8.46
CA TYR A 87 -40.34 -6.58 -7.48
C TYR A 87 -39.36 -7.59 -8.05
N LYS A 88 -39.81 -8.53 -8.88
CA LYS A 88 -38.94 -9.45 -9.61
C LYS A 88 -38.07 -8.68 -10.61
N ALA A 89 -38.66 -7.75 -11.36
CA ALA A 89 -37.92 -6.89 -12.27
C ALA A 89 -36.87 -6.04 -11.52
N PHE A 90 -37.21 -5.50 -10.35
CA PHE A 90 -36.25 -4.77 -9.52
C PHE A 90 -35.10 -5.67 -9.03
N ALA A 91 -35.40 -6.88 -8.53
CA ALA A 91 -34.38 -7.87 -8.14
C ALA A 91 -33.48 -8.25 -9.31
N PHE A 92 -34.04 -8.46 -10.48
CA PHE A 92 -33.28 -8.73 -11.70
C PHE A 92 -32.37 -7.55 -12.08
N LEU A 93 -32.90 -6.32 -12.03
CA LEU A 93 -32.12 -5.11 -12.29
C LEU A 93 -30.97 -4.93 -11.29
N LEU A 94 -31.14 -5.31 -10.02
CA LEU A 94 -30.05 -5.30 -9.04
C LEU A 94 -28.94 -6.29 -9.41
N ILE A 95 -29.29 -7.49 -9.86
CA ILE A 95 -28.30 -8.49 -10.32
C ILE A 95 -27.59 -7.97 -11.59
N VAL A 96 -28.34 -7.46 -12.56
CA VAL A 96 -27.75 -6.87 -13.77
C VAL A 96 -26.88 -5.67 -13.44
N PHE A 97 -27.28 -4.82 -12.52
CA PHE A 97 -26.49 -3.68 -12.07
C PHE A 97 -25.17 -4.13 -11.43
N SER A 98 -25.21 -5.16 -10.57
CA SER A 98 -23.98 -5.70 -9.99
C SER A 98 -23.01 -6.22 -11.05
N PHE A 99 -23.56 -6.86 -12.08
CA PHE A 99 -22.78 -7.34 -13.22
C PHE A 99 -22.17 -6.18 -14.04
N LEU A 100 -22.96 -5.13 -14.30
CA LEU A 100 -22.49 -3.93 -15.00
C LEU A 100 -21.44 -3.17 -14.21
N MET A 101 -21.52 -3.14 -12.88
CA MET A 101 -20.47 -2.54 -12.03
C MET A 101 -19.09 -3.17 -12.27
N PHE A 102 -19.04 -4.46 -12.57
CA PHE A 102 -17.78 -5.15 -12.76
C PHE A 102 -17.26 -5.10 -14.20
N HIS A 103 -18.15 -5.09 -15.16
CA HIS A 103 -17.82 -5.26 -16.57
C HIS A 103 -17.96 -4.02 -17.43
N TRP A 104 -18.87 -3.11 -17.14
CA TRP A 104 -19.01 -1.88 -17.90
C TRP A 104 -18.00 -0.83 -17.40
N LYS A 105 -17.06 -0.44 -18.25
CA LYS A 105 -15.94 0.42 -17.87
C LYS A 105 -16.36 1.70 -17.15
N ILE A 106 -17.45 2.36 -17.53
CA ILE A 106 -17.94 3.57 -16.86
C ILE A 106 -18.28 3.27 -15.39
N LEU A 107 -19.11 2.26 -15.13
CA LEU A 107 -19.50 1.90 -13.76
C LEU A 107 -18.31 1.36 -12.97
N PHE A 108 -17.44 0.57 -13.62
CA PHE A 108 -16.21 0.09 -12.99
C PHE A 108 -15.35 1.24 -12.48
N PHE A 109 -15.10 2.28 -13.30
CA PHE A 109 -14.36 3.46 -12.87
C PHE A 109 -15.09 4.24 -11.78
N MET A 110 -16.40 4.44 -11.89
CA MET A 110 -17.18 5.12 -10.84
C MET A 110 -17.04 4.42 -9.49
N PHE A 111 -17.17 3.09 -9.44
CA PHE A 111 -17.03 2.31 -8.20
C PHE A 111 -15.58 2.15 -7.74
N SER A 112 -14.62 2.35 -8.62
CA SER A 112 -13.19 2.41 -8.31
C SER A 112 -12.72 3.83 -7.92
N LEU A 113 -13.64 4.74 -7.58
CA LEU A 113 -13.35 6.15 -7.27
C LEU A 113 -12.62 6.86 -8.41
N MET A 114 -13.02 6.57 -9.65
CA MET A 114 -12.48 7.14 -10.88
C MET A 114 -10.99 6.87 -11.12
N LYS A 115 -10.47 5.78 -10.56
CA LYS A 115 -9.08 5.34 -10.75
C LYS A 115 -9.05 3.91 -11.29
N LYS A 116 -8.01 3.58 -12.06
CA LYS A 116 -7.73 2.19 -12.40
C LYS A 116 -7.11 1.51 -11.16
N PRO A 117 -7.80 0.56 -10.50
CA PRO A 117 -7.21 -0.13 -9.37
C PRO A 117 -5.98 -0.90 -9.83
N MET A 118 -4.92 -0.90 -9.02
CA MET A 118 -3.76 -1.73 -9.24
C MET A 118 -3.86 -2.97 -8.33
N GLY A 119 -3.60 -4.15 -8.90
CA GLY A 119 -3.75 -5.43 -8.21
C GLY A 119 -5.19 -5.94 -8.20
N PHE A 120 -5.81 -6.04 -7.04
CA PHE A 120 -7.14 -6.63 -6.88
C PHE A 120 -8.25 -5.81 -7.54
N MET A 121 -8.84 -6.33 -8.60
CA MET A 121 -9.95 -5.72 -9.33
C MET A 121 -11.13 -6.71 -9.41
N PRO A 122 -12.38 -6.27 -9.21
CA PRO A 122 -12.85 -5.08 -8.53
C PRO A 122 -12.88 -5.27 -7.01
N ARG A 123 -12.27 -4.36 -6.25
CA ARG A 123 -12.22 -4.43 -4.78
C ARG A 123 -13.59 -4.36 -4.10
N TYR A 124 -14.59 -3.85 -4.79
CA TYR A 124 -15.97 -3.72 -4.33
C TYR A 124 -16.86 -4.92 -4.70
N SER A 125 -16.26 -6.07 -5.05
CA SER A 125 -17.01 -7.30 -5.38
C SER A 125 -17.96 -7.76 -4.27
N TYR A 126 -17.68 -7.38 -3.00
CA TYR A 126 -18.56 -7.64 -1.88
C TYR A 126 -19.99 -7.07 -2.07
N LEU A 127 -20.18 -6.02 -2.86
CA LEU A 127 -21.52 -5.53 -3.20
C LEU A 127 -22.31 -6.53 -4.02
N GLY A 128 -21.65 -7.29 -4.90
CA GLY A 128 -22.30 -8.31 -5.72
C GLY A 128 -22.83 -9.47 -4.89
N PHE A 129 -22.02 -10.05 -4.01
CA PHE A 129 -22.49 -11.14 -3.15
C PHE A 129 -23.48 -10.63 -2.09
N PHE A 130 -23.35 -9.39 -1.60
CA PHE A 130 -24.32 -8.79 -0.68
C PHE A 130 -25.73 -8.73 -1.31
N ILE A 131 -25.84 -8.37 -2.59
CA ILE A 131 -27.13 -8.36 -3.32
C ILE A 131 -27.75 -9.77 -3.32
N LEU A 132 -26.97 -10.82 -3.59
CA LEU A 132 -27.47 -12.19 -3.56
C LEU A 132 -27.92 -12.63 -2.16
N ILE A 133 -27.13 -12.32 -1.14
CA ILE A 133 -27.48 -12.60 0.26
C ILE A 133 -28.77 -11.86 0.64
N PHE A 134 -28.89 -10.59 0.27
CA PHE A 134 -30.08 -9.78 0.53
C PHE A 134 -31.34 -10.37 -0.15
N LEU A 135 -31.27 -10.70 -1.43
CA LEU A 135 -32.39 -11.32 -2.15
C LEU A 135 -32.76 -12.68 -1.57
N SER A 136 -31.76 -13.47 -1.18
CA SER A 136 -31.96 -14.73 -0.47
C SER A 136 -32.63 -14.53 0.88
N GLY A 137 -32.19 -13.54 1.67
CA GLY A 137 -32.82 -13.15 2.92
C GLY A 137 -34.27 -12.73 2.74
N CYS A 138 -34.60 -11.96 1.70
CA CYS A 138 -35.99 -11.62 1.35
C CYS A 138 -36.83 -12.85 1.04
N TYR A 139 -36.27 -13.86 0.37
CA TYR A 139 -36.97 -15.12 0.11
C TYR A 139 -37.22 -15.91 1.39
N PHE A 140 -36.16 -16.14 2.18
CA PHE A 140 -36.26 -16.96 3.39
C PHE A 140 -37.05 -16.32 4.55
N SER A 141 -37.17 -14.98 4.58
CA SER A 141 -37.98 -14.29 5.58
C SER A 141 -39.44 -14.71 5.53
N ASP A 142 -39.95 -14.99 4.35
CA ASP A 142 -41.34 -15.40 4.10
C ASP A 142 -41.44 -16.90 3.69
N TRP A 143 -40.47 -17.73 4.10
CA TRP A 143 -40.43 -19.16 3.79
C TRP A 143 -41.74 -19.89 4.08
N LYS A 144 -42.38 -19.61 5.22
CA LYS A 144 -43.65 -20.23 5.62
C LYS A 144 -44.78 -19.97 4.63
N LYS A 145 -44.74 -18.83 3.95
CA LYS A 145 -45.74 -18.42 2.98
C LYS A 145 -45.46 -19.01 1.59
N TRP A 146 -44.20 -19.02 1.18
CA TRP A 146 -43.88 -19.33 -0.22
C TRP A 146 -43.48 -20.79 -0.44
N GLY A 147 -42.92 -21.45 0.59
CA GLY A 147 -42.38 -22.81 0.49
C GLY A 147 -41.22 -22.93 -0.49
N PHE A 148 -40.72 -24.12 -0.69
CA PHE A 148 -39.69 -24.43 -1.69
C PHE A 148 -40.15 -25.62 -2.56
N GLY A 149 -41.06 -25.36 -3.50
CA GLY A 149 -41.62 -26.39 -4.35
C GLY A 149 -40.80 -26.68 -5.61
N ILE A 150 -41.35 -27.53 -6.46
CA ILE A 150 -40.66 -28.02 -7.68
C ILE A 150 -40.22 -26.89 -8.63
N ARG A 151 -40.91 -25.76 -8.66
CA ARG A 151 -40.54 -24.60 -9.51
C ARG A 151 -39.28 -23.94 -9.03
N GLN A 152 -39.18 -23.74 -7.71
CA GLN A 152 -37.98 -23.20 -7.06
C GLN A 152 -36.79 -24.13 -7.32
N LEU A 153 -36.99 -25.45 -7.16
CA LEU A 153 -35.98 -26.44 -7.44
C LEU A 153 -35.48 -26.36 -8.89
N ILE A 154 -36.41 -26.34 -9.88
CA ILE A 154 -36.02 -26.28 -11.30
C ILE A 154 -35.20 -25.02 -11.59
N ILE A 155 -35.62 -23.84 -11.11
CA ILE A 155 -34.89 -22.60 -11.37
C ILE A 155 -33.49 -22.64 -10.71
N CYS A 156 -33.36 -23.18 -9.50
CA CYS A 156 -32.07 -23.33 -8.85
C CYS A 156 -31.14 -24.29 -9.61
N LEU A 157 -31.67 -25.39 -10.18
CA LEU A 157 -30.89 -26.34 -10.94
C LEU A 157 -30.46 -25.85 -12.34
N LEU A 158 -31.11 -24.82 -12.88
CA LEU A 158 -30.66 -24.20 -14.14
C LEU A 158 -29.27 -23.56 -14.00
N PHE A 159 -28.94 -23.03 -12.81
CA PHE A 159 -27.64 -22.40 -12.59
C PHE A 159 -26.47 -23.38 -12.68
N PRO A 160 -26.40 -24.50 -11.92
CA PRO A 160 -25.34 -25.49 -12.09
C PRO A 160 -25.30 -26.11 -13.51
N VAL A 161 -26.46 -26.26 -14.18
CA VAL A 161 -26.49 -26.71 -15.58
C VAL A 161 -25.80 -25.71 -16.51
N SER A 162 -26.05 -24.40 -16.33
CA SER A 162 -25.35 -23.37 -17.10
C SER A 162 -23.85 -23.38 -16.85
N GLN A 163 -23.42 -23.66 -15.62
CA GLN A 163 -21.99 -23.76 -15.26
C GLN A 163 -21.32 -24.95 -15.95
N ILE A 164 -21.97 -26.10 -15.98
CA ILE A 164 -21.47 -27.31 -16.71
C ILE A 164 -21.33 -27.01 -18.20
N LEU A 165 -22.30 -26.30 -18.78
CA LEU A 165 -22.26 -25.93 -20.19
C LEU A 165 -21.09 -24.96 -20.48
N ILE A 166 -20.87 -23.95 -19.61
CA ILE A 166 -19.77 -23.02 -19.77
C ILE A 166 -18.43 -23.74 -19.68
N GLU A 167 -18.26 -24.65 -18.72
CA GLU A 167 -17.03 -25.45 -18.59
C GLU A 167 -16.75 -26.27 -19.82
N ARG A 168 -17.78 -26.85 -20.47
CA ARG A 168 -17.63 -27.56 -21.72
C ARG A 168 -17.23 -26.67 -22.90
N LEU A 169 -17.73 -25.45 -22.95
CA LEU A 169 -17.40 -24.46 -24.00
C LEU A 169 -16.02 -23.83 -23.81
N ARG A 170 -15.57 -23.75 -22.58
CA ARG A 170 -14.30 -23.16 -22.17
C ARG A 170 -13.59 -24.06 -21.14
N PRO A 171 -13.03 -25.22 -21.57
CA PRO A 171 -12.30 -26.11 -20.66
C PRO A 171 -11.13 -25.35 -19.99
N ALA A 172 -10.89 -25.66 -18.75
CA ALA A 172 -9.86 -25.06 -17.91
C ALA A 172 -10.17 -23.71 -17.25
N LEU A 173 -11.36 -23.13 -17.45
CA LEU A 173 -11.76 -21.94 -16.69
C LEU A 173 -11.94 -22.20 -15.17
N TYR A 174 -12.36 -23.45 -14.80
CA TYR A 174 -12.80 -23.79 -13.45
C TYR A 174 -12.27 -25.13 -12.93
N GLN A 175 -11.05 -25.51 -13.27
CA GLN A 175 -10.51 -26.85 -13.01
C GLN A 175 -10.52 -27.24 -11.52
N ASN A 176 -10.21 -26.32 -10.63
CA ASN A 176 -10.12 -26.61 -9.22
C ASN A 176 -11.48 -26.55 -8.54
N PHE A 177 -11.84 -27.62 -7.81
CA PHE A 177 -13.07 -27.71 -7.01
C PHE A 177 -14.39 -27.59 -7.79
N PHE A 178 -14.38 -27.61 -9.12
CA PHE A 178 -15.57 -27.50 -9.97
C PHE A 178 -16.67 -28.49 -9.56
N LEU A 179 -16.34 -29.77 -9.42
CA LEU A 179 -17.30 -30.81 -9.05
C LEU A 179 -17.91 -30.57 -7.66
N PHE A 180 -17.13 -30.09 -6.69
CA PHE A 180 -17.64 -29.76 -5.37
C PHE A 180 -18.62 -28.59 -5.43
N ASN A 181 -18.32 -27.54 -6.18
CA ASN A 181 -19.22 -26.40 -6.36
C ASN A 181 -20.55 -26.83 -7.00
N ILE A 182 -20.49 -27.64 -8.06
CA ILE A 182 -21.70 -28.20 -8.69
C ILE A 182 -22.47 -29.06 -7.70
N ALA A 183 -21.79 -29.91 -6.92
CA ALA A 183 -22.46 -30.73 -5.92
C ALA A 183 -23.24 -29.90 -4.89
N PHE A 184 -22.65 -28.85 -4.33
CA PHE A 184 -23.34 -27.97 -3.37
C PHE A 184 -24.51 -27.24 -4.03
N LEU A 185 -24.35 -26.73 -5.26
CA LEU A 185 -25.40 -26.03 -6.00
C LEU A 185 -26.58 -26.96 -6.40
N VAL A 186 -26.37 -28.28 -6.41
CA VAL A 186 -27.42 -29.27 -6.65
C VAL A 186 -28.01 -29.79 -5.35
N ILE A 187 -27.17 -30.19 -4.38
CA ILE A 187 -27.62 -30.86 -3.15
C ILE A 187 -28.41 -29.91 -2.24
N VAL A 188 -27.95 -28.65 -2.08
CA VAL A 188 -28.62 -27.68 -1.20
C VAL A 188 -30.06 -27.39 -1.63
N PRO A 189 -30.40 -27.04 -2.88
CA PRO A 189 -31.79 -26.88 -3.29
C PRO A 189 -32.61 -28.17 -3.22
N CYS A 190 -32.00 -29.36 -3.41
CA CYS A 190 -32.69 -30.63 -3.19
C CYS A 190 -33.06 -30.84 -1.73
N ILE A 191 -32.16 -30.52 -0.79
CA ILE A 191 -32.47 -30.58 0.65
C ILE A 191 -33.59 -29.57 1.02
N LEU A 192 -33.53 -28.35 0.49
CA LEU A 192 -34.56 -27.34 0.71
C LEU A 192 -35.95 -27.83 0.22
N TYR A 193 -35.99 -28.48 -0.93
CA TYR A 193 -37.19 -29.08 -1.46
C TYR A 193 -37.75 -30.21 -0.56
N GLU A 194 -36.88 -31.09 -0.05
CA GLU A 194 -37.27 -32.15 0.88
C GLU A 194 -37.71 -31.61 2.26
N ILE A 195 -37.11 -30.52 2.73
CA ILE A 195 -37.56 -29.83 3.97
C ILE A 195 -39.00 -29.35 3.81
N ASP A 196 -39.32 -28.71 2.71
CA ASP A 196 -40.68 -28.20 2.43
C ASP A 196 -41.69 -29.34 2.30
N ARG A 197 -41.33 -30.37 1.53
CA ARG A 197 -42.17 -31.57 1.36
C ARG A 197 -42.41 -32.33 2.67
N SER A 198 -41.42 -32.35 3.55
CA SER A 198 -41.43 -33.07 4.83
C SER A 198 -42.07 -32.22 5.95
N TYR A 199 -42.64 -31.05 5.67
CA TYR A 199 -43.15 -30.13 6.68
C TYR A 199 -44.19 -30.76 7.63
N ARG A 200 -44.93 -31.80 7.17
CA ARG A 200 -45.90 -32.54 7.96
C ARG A 200 -45.32 -33.64 8.84
N ILE A 201 -44.04 -34.03 8.66
CA ILE A 201 -43.34 -35.09 9.40
C ILE A 201 -42.18 -34.45 10.15
N ASN A 202 -42.38 -34.06 11.41
CA ASN A 202 -41.42 -33.29 12.19
C ASN A 202 -40.01 -33.95 12.29
N VAL A 203 -39.94 -35.28 12.45
CA VAL A 203 -38.66 -36.01 12.60
C VAL A 203 -37.84 -35.91 11.31
N LYS A 204 -38.46 -36.14 10.14
CA LYS A 204 -37.78 -36.03 8.83
C LYS A 204 -37.36 -34.61 8.56
N LYS A 205 -38.18 -33.61 8.87
CA LYS A 205 -37.88 -32.21 8.71
C LYS A 205 -36.65 -31.80 9.55
N ASN A 206 -36.63 -32.17 10.83
CA ASN A 206 -35.50 -31.82 11.70
C ASN A 206 -34.19 -32.47 11.25
N PHE A 207 -34.26 -33.72 10.78
CA PHE A 207 -33.12 -34.41 10.17
C PHE A 207 -32.60 -33.68 8.94
N MET A 208 -33.47 -33.29 8.02
CA MET A 208 -33.09 -32.55 6.81
C MET A 208 -32.54 -31.14 7.12
N MET A 209 -33.07 -30.46 8.14
CA MET A 209 -32.51 -29.20 8.60
C MET A 209 -31.10 -29.38 9.22
N GLY A 210 -30.89 -30.46 9.98
CA GLY A 210 -29.57 -30.81 10.48
C GLY A 210 -28.59 -31.11 9.34
N LEU A 211 -29.03 -31.85 8.33
CA LEU A 211 -28.22 -32.15 7.14
C LEU A 211 -27.87 -30.86 6.37
N LEU A 212 -28.84 -29.95 6.20
CA LEU A 212 -28.58 -28.65 5.57
C LEU A 212 -27.51 -27.87 6.35
N ALA A 213 -27.66 -27.80 7.68
CA ALA A 213 -26.69 -27.09 8.51
C ALA A 213 -25.27 -27.70 8.39
N CYS A 214 -25.15 -29.03 8.41
CA CYS A 214 -23.88 -29.72 8.20
C CYS A 214 -23.28 -29.42 6.82
N MET A 215 -24.09 -29.42 5.77
CA MET A 215 -23.64 -29.11 4.41
C MET A 215 -23.14 -27.68 4.30
N LEU A 216 -23.86 -26.71 4.88
CA LEU A 216 -23.45 -25.31 4.85
C LEU A 216 -22.17 -25.06 5.67
N ILE A 217 -22.04 -25.70 6.85
CA ILE A 217 -20.82 -25.64 7.64
C ILE A 217 -19.65 -26.22 6.83
N TRP A 218 -19.86 -27.34 6.19
CA TRP A 218 -18.84 -27.97 5.34
C TRP A 218 -18.44 -27.08 4.18
N GLU A 219 -19.41 -26.54 3.43
CA GLU A 219 -19.16 -25.63 2.30
C GLU A 219 -18.32 -24.41 2.74
N MET A 220 -18.72 -23.73 3.83
CA MET A 220 -18.01 -22.55 4.33
C MET A 220 -16.63 -22.89 4.89
N SER A 221 -16.51 -24.00 5.63
CA SER A 221 -15.21 -24.47 6.15
C SER A 221 -14.26 -24.84 5.04
N MET A 222 -14.73 -25.52 4.02
CA MET A 222 -13.92 -25.89 2.86
C MET A 222 -13.44 -24.66 2.12
N SER A 223 -14.33 -23.67 1.87
CA SER A 223 -13.95 -22.40 1.26
C SER A 223 -12.90 -21.67 2.07
N ALA A 224 -13.06 -21.61 3.40
CA ALA A 224 -12.08 -21.01 4.30
C ALA A 224 -10.72 -21.71 4.29
N CYS A 225 -10.72 -23.06 4.34
CA CYS A 225 -9.49 -23.86 4.26
C CYS A 225 -8.75 -23.66 2.94
N ILE A 226 -9.48 -23.66 1.82
CA ILE A 226 -8.88 -23.41 0.50
C ILE A 226 -8.27 -22.01 0.45
N PHE A 227 -9.01 -21.00 0.90
CA PHE A 227 -8.52 -19.62 0.92
C PHE A 227 -7.24 -19.48 1.77
N LEU A 228 -7.21 -20.08 2.96
CA LEU A 228 -6.06 -20.04 3.85
C LEU A 228 -4.85 -20.80 3.27
N SER A 229 -5.08 -21.97 2.65
CA SER A 229 -4.01 -22.76 2.05
C SER A 229 -3.35 -22.05 0.85
N MET A 230 -4.14 -21.32 0.07
CA MET A 230 -3.66 -20.56 -1.09
C MET A 230 -2.84 -19.31 -0.69
N ARG A 231 -3.05 -18.80 0.51
CA ARG A 231 -2.35 -17.60 1.00
C ARG A 231 -0.94 -17.89 1.52
N GLY A 232 -0.55 -19.15 1.66
CA GLY A 232 0.75 -19.50 2.22
C GLY A 232 0.89 -18.89 3.62
N ALA A 233 0.06 -19.34 4.54
CA ALA A 233 0.15 -18.89 5.93
C ALA A 233 1.55 -19.24 6.46
N GLY A 234 2.38 -18.22 6.70
CA GLY A 234 3.64 -18.38 7.41
C GLY A 234 3.39 -18.91 8.82
N SER A 235 4.40 -19.54 9.40
CA SER A 235 4.31 -19.99 10.80
C SER A 235 4.07 -18.81 11.73
N LEU A 236 3.04 -18.86 12.55
CA LEU A 236 2.79 -17.87 13.61
C LEU A 236 4.00 -17.72 14.53
N TYR A 237 4.66 -18.83 14.85
CA TYR A 237 5.87 -18.86 15.65
C TYR A 237 7.01 -18.07 15.01
N THR A 238 7.23 -18.24 13.72
CA THR A 238 8.28 -17.49 12.98
C THR A 238 7.97 -16.00 12.97
N TYR A 239 6.70 -15.63 12.79
CA TYR A 239 6.27 -14.24 12.84
C TYR A 239 6.47 -13.63 14.23
N GLN A 240 6.06 -14.32 15.30
CA GLN A 240 6.24 -13.86 16.67
C GLN A 240 7.71 -13.70 17.02
N SER A 241 8.54 -14.69 16.67
CA SER A 241 9.99 -14.59 16.90
C SER A 241 10.61 -13.40 16.20
N TYR A 242 10.19 -13.11 14.96
CA TYR A 242 10.62 -11.90 14.24
C TYR A 242 10.18 -10.63 14.96
N ASP A 243 8.90 -10.54 15.34
CA ASP A 243 8.31 -9.37 15.98
C ASP A 243 8.97 -9.06 17.33
N ASP A 244 9.18 -10.09 18.16
CA ASP A 244 9.81 -9.94 19.48
C ASP A 244 11.25 -9.44 19.36
N GLN A 245 12.04 -9.99 18.45
CA GLN A 245 13.41 -9.56 18.21
C GLN A 245 13.46 -8.11 17.68
N GLN A 246 12.61 -7.77 16.72
CA GLN A 246 12.58 -6.43 16.12
C GLN A 246 12.14 -5.39 17.16
N ARG A 247 11.13 -5.71 17.96
CA ARG A 247 10.63 -4.84 19.04
C ARG A 247 11.70 -4.59 20.09
N THR A 248 12.39 -5.62 20.52
CA THR A 248 13.50 -5.53 21.48
C THR A 248 14.59 -4.62 20.96
N GLN A 249 15.04 -4.83 19.72
CA GLN A 249 16.11 -4.03 19.11
C GLN A 249 15.73 -2.52 19.01
N ILE A 250 14.50 -2.22 18.61
CA ILE A 250 14.01 -0.82 18.56
C ILE A 250 13.94 -0.20 19.97
N GLN A 251 13.50 -0.97 20.98
CA GLN A 251 13.45 -0.50 22.36
C GLN A 251 14.85 -0.22 22.93
N GLU A 252 15.82 -1.07 22.64
CA GLU A 252 17.23 -0.88 23.03
C GLU A 252 17.80 0.42 22.42
N ILE A 253 17.56 0.68 21.13
CA ILE A 253 17.99 1.92 20.46
C ILE A 253 17.36 3.15 21.15
N LYS A 254 16.06 3.10 21.44
CA LYS A 254 15.35 4.21 22.10
C LYS A 254 15.78 4.44 23.56
N ALA A 255 16.15 3.37 24.25
CA ALA A 255 16.69 3.45 25.60
C ALA A 255 18.14 4.03 25.61
N TYR A 256 18.91 3.70 24.59
CA TYR A 256 20.28 4.21 24.42
C TYR A 256 20.33 5.68 24.03
N ASP A 257 19.39 6.11 23.16
CA ASP A 257 19.32 7.48 22.64
C ASP A 257 17.90 8.02 22.74
N GLY A 258 17.67 8.91 23.70
CA GLY A 258 16.39 9.60 23.91
C GLY A 258 16.15 10.80 22.98
N GLY A 259 17.01 11.03 21.98
CA GLY A 259 16.90 12.15 21.04
C GLY A 259 15.78 11.98 20.02
N ILE A 260 15.65 13.00 19.15
CA ILE A 260 14.69 13.02 18.06
C ILE A 260 15.42 12.65 16.76
N TYR A 261 15.11 11.50 16.19
CA TYR A 261 15.76 10.98 14.99
C TYR A 261 14.88 9.95 14.28
N ARG A 262 15.25 9.60 13.05
CA ARG A 262 14.67 8.48 12.32
C ARG A 262 15.54 7.24 12.37
N ILE A 263 14.88 6.10 12.25
CA ILE A 263 15.50 4.79 12.05
C ILE A 263 15.09 4.31 10.66
N ASN A 264 16.05 3.78 9.88
CA ASN A 264 15.78 3.20 8.58
C ASN A 264 16.22 1.73 8.53
N GLN A 265 15.50 0.95 7.74
CA GLN A 265 15.82 -0.42 7.37
C GLN A 265 15.74 -0.50 5.86
N VAL A 266 16.60 -1.30 5.26
CA VAL A 266 16.60 -1.54 3.82
C VAL A 266 16.20 -2.98 3.53
N MET A 267 15.81 -3.29 2.29
CA MET A 267 15.40 -4.61 1.83
C MET A 267 14.06 -5.08 2.43
N ASN A 268 12.98 -4.82 1.72
CA ASN A 268 11.68 -5.38 2.07
C ASN A 268 11.67 -6.91 1.95
N ARG A 269 11.06 -7.61 2.90
CA ARG A 269 10.96 -9.09 2.90
C ARG A 269 10.35 -9.67 1.61
N GLY A 270 9.43 -8.94 0.99
CA GLY A 270 8.80 -9.35 -0.27
C GLY A 270 9.73 -9.25 -1.48
N ASP A 271 10.78 -8.44 -1.39
CA ASP A 271 11.74 -8.19 -2.47
C ASP A 271 12.99 -9.10 -2.35
N ILE A 272 13.13 -9.86 -1.26
CA ILE A 272 14.23 -10.80 -1.07
C ILE A 272 13.92 -12.13 -1.74
N ARG A 273 14.80 -12.60 -2.62
CA ARG A 273 14.80 -13.94 -3.20
C ARG A 273 15.39 -14.94 -2.20
N ALA A 274 14.65 -15.20 -1.12
CA ALA A 274 15.10 -16.03 -0.02
C ALA A 274 14.87 -17.51 -0.27
N LYS A 275 15.82 -18.34 0.19
CA LYS A 275 15.68 -19.81 0.19
C LYS A 275 14.80 -20.28 1.33
N ASP A 276 14.79 -19.56 2.44
CA ASP A 276 14.03 -19.89 3.64
C ASP A 276 13.54 -18.64 4.41
N GLU A 277 12.81 -18.86 5.50
CA GLU A 277 12.29 -17.77 6.32
C GLU A 277 13.38 -17.02 7.11
N GLN A 278 14.51 -17.64 7.39
CA GLN A 278 15.62 -16.95 8.08
C GLN A 278 16.25 -15.89 7.17
N GLU A 279 16.43 -16.22 5.89
CA GLU A 279 16.89 -15.23 4.90
C GLU A 279 15.87 -14.10 4.74
N LYS A 280 14.56 -14.41 4.71
CA LYS A 280 13.52 -13.36 4.65
C LYS A 280 13.53 -12.45 5.88
N ASN A 281 13.93 -12.94 7.05
CA ASN A 281 13.99 -12.15 8.26
C ASN A 281 15.08 -11.07 8.22
N LYS A 282 16.05 -11.17 7.30
CA LYS A 282 17.02 -10.11 7.03
C LYS A 282 16.39 -8.84 6.46
N GLY A 283 15.22 -8.96 5.82
CA GLY A 283 14.42 -7.83 5.39
C GLY A 283 13.45 -7.35 6.48
N PHE A 284 12.71 -6.28 6.18
CA PHE A 284 11.69 -5.72 7.05
C PHE A 284 10.30 -5.80 6.39
N ASN A 285 9.23 -5.70 7.18
CA ASN A 285 7.88 -5.54 6.65
C ASN A 285 7.57 -4.05 6.45
N LEU A 286 6.88 -3.71 5.37
CA LEU A 286 6.44 -2.33 5.14
C LEU A 286 5.57 -1.85 6.32
N ASN A 287 5.71 -0.56 6.67
CA ASN A 287 5.03 0.09 7.79
C ASN A 287 5.45 -0.39 9.20
N GLU A 288 6.59 -1.05 9.36
CA GLU A 288 7.09 -1.43 10.68
C GLU A 288 7.33 -0.25 11.63
N SER A 289 7.62 0.94 11.09
CA SER A 289 7.71 2.16 11.89
C SER A 289 6.45 2.42 12.72
N MET A 290 5.26 2.13 12.17
CA MET A 290 3.99 2.21 12.89
C MET A 290 3.84 1.09 13.94
N ASN A 291 4.22 -0.15 13.58
CA ASN A 291 4.08 -1.32 14.47
C ASN A 291 4.99 -1.23 15.71
N PHE A 292 6.23 -0.76 15.51
CA PHE A 292 7.24 -0.66 16.58
C PHE A 292 7.40 0.75 17.13
N ASN A 293 6.54 1.68 16.69
CA ASN A 293 6.49 3.07 17.17
C ASN A 293 7.84 3.79 17.10
N TYR A 294 8.44 3.87 15.91
CA TYR A 294 9.62 4.69 15.62
C TYR A 294 9.37 5.55 14.37
N TRP A 295 10.11 6.63 14.20
CA TRP A 295 10.03 7.41 12.97
C TRP A 295 10.89 6.78 11.89
N GLY A 296 10.26 6.41 10.79
CA GLY A 296 10.89 5.85 9.59
C GLY A 296 10.78 6.79 8.39
N ILE A 297 11.32 6.33 7.26
CA ILE A 297 11.22 7.00 5.95
C ILE A 297 10.55 6.13 4.90
N GLN A 298 10.24 4.87 5.22
CA GLN A 298 9.63 3.92 4.30
C GLN A 298 8.18 3.64 4.68
N GLU A 299 7.32 3.61 3.67
CA GLU A 299 5.91 3.32 3.87
C GLU A 299 5.29 2.64 2.65
N TYR A 300 4.22 1.91 2.90
CA TYR A 300 3.31 1.41 1.88
C TYR A 300 1.90 1.88 2.21
N THR A 301 1.40 2.81 1.43
CA THR A 301 0.06 3.37 1.61
C THR A 301 -0.58 3.72 0.27
N SER A 302 -1.88 3.53 0.17
CA SER A 302 -2.65 3.99 -1.00
C SER A 302 -2.78 5.52 -1.07
N LEU A 303 -2.29 6.23 -0.05
CA LEU A 303 -2.37 7.68 0.10
C LEU A 303 -1.00 8.36 0.00
N LEU A 304 0.00 7.66 -0.54
CA LEU A 304 1.36 8.20 -0.71
C LEU A 304 1.32 9.58 -1.39
N LYS A 305 1.92 10.57 -0.74
CA LYS A 305 1.89 11.96 -1.22
C LYS A 305 2.85 12.16 -2.38
N LYS A 306 2.39 12.90 -3.39
CA LYS A 306 3.24 13.23 -4.56
C LYS A 306 4.50 13.98 -4.16
N SER A 307 4.41 14.90 -3.20
CA SER A 307 5.56 15.68 -2.72
C SER A 307 6.63 14.81 -2.06
N GLN A 308 6.22 13.89 -1.21
CA GLN A 308 7.12 12.95 -0.53
C GLN A 308 7.79 12.01 -1.54
N PHE A 309 7.00 11.44 -2.46
CA PHE A 309 7.53 10.58 -3.51
C PHE A 309 8.51 11.32 -4.42
N LYS A 310 8.18 12.56 -4.83
CA LYS A 310 9.06 13.39 -5.69
C LYS A 310 10.38 13.70 -4.99
N LEU A 311 10.34 14.08 -3.70
CA LEU A 311 11.56 14.32 -2.92
C LEU A 311 12.40 13.04 -2.83
N SER A 312 11.80 11.90 -2.43
CA SER A 312 12.49 10.63 -2.33
C SER A 312 13.15 10.23 -3.64
N SER A 313 12.45 10.35 -4.76
CA SER A 313 13.00 10.06 -6.09
C SER A 313 14.15 10.98 -6.45
N ASN A 314 14.03 12.28 -6.20
CA ASN A 314 15.05 13.27 -6.54
C ASN A 314 16.35 13.11 -5.73
N ILE A 315 16.28 12.52 -4.52
CA ILE A 315 17.47 12.22 -3.70
C ILE A 315 17.98 10.78 -3.84
N GLY A 316 17.46 10.04 -4.85
CA GLY A 316 17.94 8.72 -5.23
C GLY A 316 17.07 7.54 -4.79
N TYR A 317 16.09 7.73 -3.92
CA TYR A 317 15.15 6.71 -3.48
C TYR A 317 13.98 6.57 -4.48
N TYR A 318 14.32 6.14 -5.68
CA TYR A 318 13.37 5.99 -6.76
C TYR A 318 12.62 4.65 -6.66
N ASP A 319 11.29 4.67 -6.78
CA ASP A 319 10.45 3.48 -6.94
C ASP A 319 9.68 3.59 -8.26
N PHE A 320 10.09 2.78 -9.24
CA PHE A 320 9.44 2.70 -10.56
C PHE A 320 7.93 2.41 -10.46
N THR A 321 7.50 1.70 -9.41
CA THR A 321 6.09 1.32 -9.29
C THR A 321 5.20 2.44 -8.77
N GLU A 322 5.77 3.53 -8.24
CA GLU A 322 5.06 4.67 -7.64
C GLU A 322 4.00 4.25 -6.58
N ARG A 323 4.25 3.14 -5.86
CA ARG A 323 3.26 2.55 -4.93
C ARG A 323 3.67 2.66 -3.48
N ALA A 324 4.95 2.78 -3.23
CA ALA A 324 5.50 2.76 -1.89
C ALA A 324 6.82 3.52 -1.87
N ASN A 325 7.20 4.02 -0.71
CA ASN A 325 8.57 4.39 -0.44
C ASN A 325 9.28 3.12 0.06
N ARG A 326 9.92 2.38 -0.86
CA ARG A 326 10.69 1.16 -0.61
C ARG A 326 12.13 1.39 -1.04
N PHE A 327 13.08 1.02 -0.19
CA PHE A 327 14.48 1.28 -0.46
C PHE A 327 15.29 0.00 -0.34
N TYR A 328 16.11 -0.26 -1.33
CA TYR A 328 16.95 -1.48 -1.39
C TYR A 328 18.30 -1.28 -0.74
N THR A 329 18.73 -0.04 -0.59
CA THR A 329 19.99 0.34 0.04
C THR A 329 19.83 1.61 0.87
N SER A 330 20.75 1.88 1.76
CA SER A 330 20.89 3.17 2.42
C SER A 330 21.71 4.11 1.54
N ILE A 331 21.25 5.33 1.39
CA ILE A 331 21.95 6.41 0.67
C ILE A 331 22.37 7.44 1.71
N LEU A 332 23.63 7.39 2.14
CA LEU A 332 24.10 8.15 3.31
C LEU A 332 23.76 9.63 3.28
N PRO A 333 23.99 10.39 2.19
CA PRO A 333 23.59 11.79 2.16
C PRO A 333 22.09 12.01 2.22
N ALA A 334 21.28 11.16 1.58
CA ALA A 334 19.82 11.24 1.65
C ALA A 334 19.28 10.89 3.04
N ASP A 335 19.78 9.81 3.64
CA ASP A 335 19.49 9.42 5.02
C ASP A 335 19.86 10.53 6.01
N SER A 336 21.04 11.14 5.79
CA SER A 336 21.50 12.26 6.64
C SER A 336 20.57 13.46 6.57
N LEU A 337 20.18 13.89 5.37
CA LEU A 337 19.24 14.99 5.15
C LEU A 337 17.88 14.74 5.83
N LEU A 338 17.41 13.50 5.78
CA LEU A 338 16.14 13.10 6.37
C LEU A 338 16.22 12.82 7.88
N GLY A 339 17.38 13.01 8.52
CA GLY A 339 17.56 12.81 9.96
C GLY A 339 17.58 11.35 10.39
N VAL A 340 17.96 10.42 9.48
CA VAL A 340 18.16 9.00 9.81
C VAL A 340 19.48 8.83 10.55
N LYS A 341 19.40 8.54 11.84
CA LYS A 341 20.54 8.38 12.73
C LYS A 341 20.95 6.94 12.95
N TYR A 342 19.98 6.02 12.92
CA TYR A 342 20.24 4.59 13.07
C TYR A 342 19.73 3.82 11.87
N LEU A 343 20.54 2.83 11.45
CA LEU A 343 20.23 1.96 10.33
C LEU A 343 20.35 0.50 10.78
N LEU A 344 19.39 -0.32 10.42
CA LEU A 344 19.42 -1.75 10.63
C LEU A 344 19.74 -2.43 9.30
N LEU A 345 20.98 -2.92 9.18
CA LEU A 345 21.52 -3.45 7.93
C LEU A 345 22.11 -4.84 8.15
N THR A 346 22.12 -5.66 7.11
CA THR A 346 22.82 -6.94 7.06
C THR A 346 24.31 -6.75 6.77
N GLU A 347 24.64 -5.77 5.93
CA GLU A 347 25.99 -5.45 5.49
C GLU A 347 26.33 -3.99 5.80
N PRO A 348 27.57 -3.69 6.20
CA PRO A 348 27.98 -2.33 6.49
C PRO A 348 28.12 -1.48 5.22
N ILE A 349 27.79 -0.20 5.34
CA ILE A 349 28.17 0.82 4.36
C ILE A 349 29.31 1.62 4.97
N LYS A 350 30.36 1.90 4.18
CA LYS A 350 31.50 2.66 4.66
C LYS A 350 31.09 4.06 5.12
N GLY A 351 31.59 4.46 6.27
CA GLY A 351 31.23 5.73 6.90
C GLY A 351 30.26 5.59 8.08
N LEU A 352 29.57 4.46 8.20
CA LEU A 352 28.74 4.16 9.36
C LEU A 352 29.56 3.67 10.56
N GLU A 353 29.14 4.08 11.76
CA GLU A 353 29.71 3.57 13.02
C GLU A 353 29.06 2.22 13.38
N SER A 354 29.88 1.19 13.62
CA SER A 354 29.41 -0.17 13.93
C SER A 354 29.71 -0.62 15.37
N ASP A 355 30.51 0.16 16.11
CA ASP A 355 30.87 -0.15 17.50
C ASP A 355 29.79 0.38 18.46
N LEU A 356 28.66 -0.32 18.50
CA LEU A 356 27.50 0.01 19.30
C LEU A 356 27.14 -1.18 20.21
N PRO A 357 26.55 -0.93 21.39
CA PRO A 357 26.27 -1.98 22.39
C PRO A 357 25.04 -2.84 22.05
N PHE A 358 24.72 -3.01 20.77
CA PHE A 358 23.56 -3.75 20.32
C PHE A 358 23.94 -5.09 19.71
N GLY A 359 23.16 -6.12 19.99
CA GLY A 359 23.29 -7.44 19.34
C GLY A 359 22.78 -7.45 17.91
N ILE A 360 23.01 -8.58 17.22
CA ILE A 360 22.39 -8.88 15.93
C ILE A 360 20.99 -9.41 16.19
N SER A 361 20.00 -8.85 15.50
CA SER A 361 18.61 -9.23 15.62
C SER A 361 18.01 -9.41 14.22
N ASN A 362 17.33 -10.53 13.99
CA ASN A 362 16.80 -10.87 12.67
C ASN A 362 17.86 -10.82 11.55
N GLY A 363 19.12 -11.16 11.87
CA GLY A 363 20.26 -11.08 10.93
C GLY A 363 20.71 -9.66 10.60
N LYS A 364 20.20 -8.63 11.28
CA LYS A 364 20.56 -7.22 11.10
C LYS A 364 21.33 -6.70 12.29
N LYS A 365 22.39 -5.92 12.01
CA LYS A 365 23.15 -5.15 12.99
C LYS A 365 22.70 -3.70 12.98
N VAL A 366 22.75 -3.03 14.13
CA VAL A 366 22.51 -1.59 14.22
C VAL A 366 23.79 -0.85 13.86
N TYR A 367 23.65 0.11 12.95
CA TYR A 367 24.71 1.05 12.58
C TYR A 367 24.25 2.47 12.88
N LYS A 368 25.18 3.33 13.31
CA LYS A 368 24.89 4.75 13.50
C LYS A 368 25.43 5.56 12.34
N ASN A 369 24.64 6.46 11.84
CA ASN A 369 25.01 7.45 10.84
C ASN A 369 25.55 8.70 11.55
N PRO A 370 26.88 8.93 11.56
CA PRO A 370 27.48 10.09 12.21
C PRO A 370 27.20 11.40 11.46
N TYR A 371 26.67 11.32 10.24
CA TYR A 371 26.35 12.47 9.39
C TYR A 371 24.89 12.91 9.50
N ALA A 372 24.08 12.25 10.30
CA ALA A 372 22.66 12.56 10.42
C ALA A 372 22.43 14.02 10.82
N LEU A 373 21.62 14.73 10.05
CA LEU A 373 21.20 16.10 10.38
C LEU A 373 20.11 16.08 11.46
N PRO A 374 20.05 17.10 12.32
CA PRO A 374 18.94 17.22 13.27
C PRO A 374 17.61 17.37 12.52
N MET A 375 16.52 16.90 13.13
CA MET A 375 15.16 17.02 12.54
C MET A 375 14.70 18.49 12.42
N ALA A 376 15.34 19.40 13.15
CA ALA A 376 15.08 20.83 13.12
C ALA A 376 16.38 21.61 13.30
N PHE A 377 16.64 22.60 12.45
CA PHE A 377 17.81 23.47 12.54
C PHE A 377 17.56 24.81 11.82
N ILE A 378 18.40 25.79 12.13
CA ILE A 378 18.32 27.13 11.52
C ILE A 378 19.32 27.24 10.38
N TYR A 379 18.87 27.78 9.26
CA TYR A 379 19.75 28.12 8.16
C TYR A 379 19.34 29.45 7.53
N ARG A 380 20.20 30.03 6.72
CA ARG A 380 19.90 31.24 5.95
C ARG A 380 19.92 30.90 4.47
N GLU A 381 18.84 31.24 3.80
CA GLU A 381 18.74 30.98 2.36
C GLU A 381 19.70 31.85 1.56
N ASN A 382 20.32 31.27 0.56
CA ASN A 382 21.08 31.98 -0.45
C ASN A 382 20.33 31.81 -1.80
N ASP A 383 19.67 32.85 -2.26
CA ASP A 383 18.84 32.87 -3.47
C ASP A 383 19.60 32.54 -4.75
N GLN A 384 20.95 32.57 -4.71
CA GLN A 384 21.78 32.20 -5.85
C GLN A 384 21.88 30.69 -6.09
N ILE A 385 21.42 29.88 -5.10
CA ILE A 385 21.50 28.41 -5.16
C ILE A 385 20.08 27.86 -5.29
N ILE A 386 19.61 27.67 -6.50
CA ILE A 386 18.31 27.06 -6.78
C ILE A 386 18.54 25.60 -7.15
N PRO A 387 18.04 24.63 -6.37
CA PRO A 387 18.01 23.23 -6.82
C PRO A 387 17.06 23.15 -8.01
N GLY A 388 17.61 22.94 -9.21
CA GLY A 388 16.82 22.71 -10.42
C GLY A 388 16.05 21.38 -10.35
N GLU A 389 15.05 21.21 -11.21
CA GLU A 389 14.53 19.88 -11.53
C GLU A 389 15.67 19.13 -12.23
N SER A 390 16.19 18.11 -11.58
CA SER A 390 17.31 17.35 -12.13
C SER A 390 16.96 15.86 -12.15
N ASP A 391 17.11 15.25 -13.32
CA ASP A 391 17.04 13.80 -13.47
C ASP A 391 18.29 13.09 -12.89
N ASN A 392 19.20 13.87 -12.29
CA ASN A 392 20.41 13.37 -11.65
C ASN A 392 20.34 13.58 -10.13
N PRO A 393 20.05 12.53 -9.33
CA PRO A 393 19.89 12.65 -7.89
C PRO A 393 21.16 13.08 -7.16
N PHE A 394 22.34 12.86 -7.74
CA PHE A 394 23.62 13.25 -7.14
C PHE A 394 23.80 14.78 -7.19
N THR A 395 23.62 15.38 -8.37
CA THR A 395 23.72 16.83 -8.52
C THR A 395 22.60 17.55 -7.80
N TYR A 396 21.40 16.98 -7.80
CA TYR A 396 20.26 17.50 -7.02
C TYR A 396 20.58 17.52 -5.52
N THR A 397 21.13 16.44 -4.97
CA THR A 397 21.51 16.36 -3.55
C THR A 397 22.63 17.35 -3.22
N ASN A 398 23.66 17.51 -4.07
CA ASN A 398 24.69 18.54 -3.92
C ASN A 398 24.09 19.94 -3.81
N ALA A 399 23.10 20.26 -4.66
CA ALA A 399 22.41 21.55 -4.63
C ALA A 399 21.58 21.75 -3.36
N LEU A 400 20.89 20.72 -2.85
CA LEU A 400 20.16 20.79 -1.59
C LEU A 400 21.08 21.13 -0.40
N TYR A 401 22.21 20.44 -0.31
CA TYR A 401 23.18 20.69 0.75
C TYR A 401 23.82 22.07 0.62
N SER A 402 24.13 22.50 -0.60
CA SER A 402 24.62 23.86 -0.87
C SER A 402 23.64 24.93 -0.40
N LYS A 403 22.32 24.71 -0.61
CA LYS A 403 21.28 25.61 -0.15
C LYS A 403 21.22 25.68 1.37
N LEU A 404 21.32 24.53 2.08
CA LEU A 404 21.25 24.48 3.55
C LEU A 404 22.47 25.10 4.23
N ILE A 405 23.65 25.01 3.59
CA ILE A 405 24.89 25.58 4.15
C ILE A 405 25.12 27.05 3.73
N GLY A 406 24.47 27.51 2.66
CA GLY A 406 24.53 28.87 2.16
C GLY A 406 25.67 29.16 1.16
N HIS A 407 26.43 28.14 0.74
CA HIS A 407 27.47 28.23 -0.29
C HIS A 407 27.58 26.92 -1.07
N ALA A 408 28.24 26.95 -2.22
CA ALA A 408 28.41 25.77 -3.06
C ALA A 408 29.26 24.70 -2.36
N VAL A 409 28.71 23.50 -2.27
CA VAL A 409 29.39 22.31 -1.75
C VAL A 409 29.14 21.13 -2.67
N THR A 410 30.12 20.22 -2.75
CA THR A 410 30.04 19.01 -3.57
C THR A 410 30.29 17.81 -2.67
N ILE A 411 29.28 16.99 -2.48
CA ILE A 411 29.32 15.75 -1.69
C ILE A 411 29.50 14.56 -2.60
N TYR A 412 28.90 14.60 -3.78
CA TYR A 412 28.98 13.56 -4.79
C TYR A 412 29.87 13.98 -5.95
N HIS A 413 30.88 13.17 -6.26
CA HIS A 413 31.78 13.35 -7.40
C HIS A 413 31.58 12.24 -8.42
N PRO A 414 31.50 12.54 -9.73
CA PRO A 414 31.32 11.52 -10.75
C PRO A 414 32.55 10.59 -10.83
N VAL A 415 32.29 9.30 -11.03
CA VAL A 415 33.34 8.28 -11.21
C VAL A 415 33.27 7.76 -12.65
N SER A 416 34.44 7.57 -13.26
CA SER A 416 34.51 6.97 -14.59
C SER A 416 34.23 5.47 -14.56
N PHE A 417 33.56 5.00 -15.59
CA PHE A 417 33.19 3.59 -15.75
C PHE A 417 33.36 3.15 -17.21
N THR A 418 33.43 1.84 -17.40
CA THR A 418 33.37 1.20 -18.71
C THR A 418 32.04 0.49 -18.85
N GLU A 419 31.38 0.69 -19.98
CA GLU A 419 30.13 0.05 -20.32
C GLU A 419 30.35 -1.07 -21.33
N ILE A 420 29.79 -2.24 -21.06
CA ILE A 420 29.83 -3.44 -21.90
C ILE A 420 28.40 -3.90 -22.13
N CYS A 421 27.95 -3.85 -23.38
CA CYS A 421 26.59 -4.25 -23.77
C CYS A 421 26.66 -5.51 -24.66
N GLU A 422 26.35 -6.66 -24.09
CA GLU A 422 26.38 -7.93 -24.81
C GLU A 422 25.12 -8.77 -24.54
N ASN A 423 24.42 -9.19 -25.58
CA ASN A 423 23.33 -10.19 -25.48
C ASN A 423 22.31 -9.93 -24.35
N ARG A 424 21.86 -8.69 -24.13
CA ARG A 424 20.96 -8.22 -23.05
C ARG A 424 21.63 -7.96 -21.71
N HIS A 425 22.92 -8.24 -21.58
CA HIS A 425 23.70 -7.84 -20.42
C HIS A 425 24.18 -6.42 -20.61
N GLU A 426 23.83 -5.57 -19.66
CA GLU A 426 24.39 -4.22 -19.49
C GLU A 426 25.32 -4.25 -18.28
N ILE A 427 26.62 -4.32 -18.55
CA ILE A 427 27.65 -4.44 -17.52
C ILE A 427 28.39 -3.11 -17.39
N TYR A 428 28.46 -2.60 -16.19
CA TYR A 428 29.15 -1.35 -15.85
C TYR A 428 30.29 -1.66 -14.88
N GLU A 429 31.51 -1.44 -15.33
CA GLU A 429 32.72 -1.62 -14.54
C GLU A 429 33.26 -0.27 -14.09
N ILE A 430 33.40 -0.09 -12.76
CA ILE A 430 33.91 1.12 -12.12
C ILE A 430 35.32 0.86 -11.62
N ASN A 431 36.25 1.65 -12.12
CA ASN A 431 37.68 1.59 -11.73
C ASN A 431 38.05 2.80 -10.87
N ASN A 432 38.76 2.58 -9.78
CA ASN A 432 39.36 3.63 -8.95
C ASN A 432 38.39 4.64 -8.35
N GLY A 433 37.40 4.18 -7.59
CA GLY A 433 36.52 5.08 -6.82
C GLY A 433 36.76 5.00 -5.31
N VAL A 434 36.51 6.09 -4.61
CA VAL A 434 36.52 6.16 -3.15
C VAL A 434 35.18 5.77 -2.58
N ASP A 435 35.16 4.86 -1.63
CA ASP A 435 33.92 4.37 -1.01
C ASP A 435 33.30 5.40 -0.04
N PRO A 436 31.96 5.54 0.01
CA PRO A 436 30.93 4.74 -0.70
C PRO A 436 30.68 5.20 -2.13
N ILE A 437 30.49 4.24 -3.03
CA ILE A 437 30.10 4.47 -4.43
C ILE A 437 28.64 4.05 -4.60
N TYR A 438 27.88 4.88 -5.32
CA TYR A 438 26.50 4.61 -5.71
C TYR A 438 26.35 4.62 -7.23
N ALA A 439 25.59 3.66 -7.74
CA ALA A 439 25.06 3.68 -9.10
C ALA A 439 23.62 4.19 -9.06
N PHE A 440 23.23 5.00 -10.04
CA PHE A 440 21.83 5.31 -10.32
C PHE A 440 21.50 4.79 -11.71
N LEU A 441 20.65 3.78 -11.76
CA LEU A 441 20.30 3.04 -12.98
C LEU A 441 18.79 3.12 -13.23
N ILE A 442 18.41 3.50 -14.44
CA ILE A 442 17.02 3.52 -14.89
C ILE A 442 16.90 2.67 -16.15
N TRP A 443 16.08 1.64 -16.09
CA TRP A 443 15.67 0.82 -17.23
C TRP A 443 14.15 0.79 -17.36
N ASP A 444 13.66 0.39 -18.52
CA ASP A 444 12.22 0.34 -18.82
C ASP A 444 11.79 -1.09 -19.13
N GLY A 445 11.05 -1.67 -18.21
CA GLY A 445 10.50 -3.01 -18.35
C GLY A 445 11.16 -4.06 -17.47
N PRO A 446 10.89 -5.35 -17.71
CA PRO A 446 11.33 -6.42 -16.84
C PRO A 446 12.82 -6.75 -17.03
N TYR A 447 13.51 -7.01 -15.94
CA TYR A 447 14.83 -7.61 -15.91
C TYR A 447 14.75 -9.08 -15.48
N ARG A 448 15.81 -9.86 -15.75
CA ARG A 448 15.91 -11.26 -15.34
C ARG A 448 16.73 -11.39 -14.06
N GLN A 449 17.87 -10.72 -14.02
CA GLN A 449 18.80 -10.80 -12.91
C GLN A 449 19.62 -9.53 -12.79
N VAL A 450 19.98 -9.19 -11.56
CA VAL A 450 20.99 -8.19 -11.24
C VAL A 450 22.11 -8.86 -10.45
N SER A 451 23.34 -8.66 -10.88
CA SER A 451 24.55 -9.13 -10.18
C SER A 451 25.39 -7.92 -9.76
N ILE A 452 25.93 -7.97 -8.55
CA ILE A 452 26.83 -6.95 -8.03
C ILE A 452 28.16 -7.62 -7.71
N ASN A 453 29.24 -7.13 -8.30
CA ASN A 453 30.58 -7.70 -8.18
C ASN A 453 30.66 -9.20 -8.54
N GLY A 454 29.89 -9.62 -9.54
CA GLY A 454 29.85 -11.00 -10.02
C GLY A 454 28.97 -11.94 -9.18
N GLU A 455 28.39 -11.46 -8.08
CA GLU A 455 27.46 -12.24 -7.27
C GLU A 455 26.02 -11.89 -7.59
N SER A 456 25.19 -12.91 -7.85
CA SER A 456 23.77 -12.73 -8.09
C SER A 456 23.07 -12.11 -6.87
N SER A 457 22.35 -11.04 -7.09
CA SER A 457 21.59 -10.40 -6.02
C SER A 457 20.47 -11.31 -5.51
N GLN A 458 20.35 -11.39 -4.18
CA GLN A 458 19.22 -12.02 -3.51
C GLN A 458 17.99 -11.07 -3.42
N ILE A 459 18.13 -9.85 -3.90
CA ILE A 459 17.12 -8.81 -3.85
C ILE A 459 16.54 -8.60 -5.25
N LEU A 460 15.23 -8.37 -5.33
CA LEU A 460 14.57 -7.94 -6.54
C LEU A 460 14.74 -6.42 -6.68
N TYR A 461 15.79 -5.99 -7.37
CA TYR A 461 15.99 -4.57 -7.65
C TYR A 461 15.03 -4.06 -8.73
N ASP A 462 14.41 -2.92 -8.44
CA ASP A 462 13.82 -2.05 -9.47
C ASP A 462 14.88 -1.01 -9.91
N SER A 463 14.56 -0.17 -10.89
CA SER A 463 15.38 1.01 -11.21
C SER A 463 15.60 1.89 -9.99
N GLY A 464 16.72 2.59 -9.91
CA GLY A 464 17.01 3.52 -8.83
C GLY A 464 18.48 3.55 -8.41
N MET A 465 18.74 4.00 -7.19
CA MET A 465 20.10 4.10 -6.67
C MET A 465 20.49 2.84 -5.90
N PHE A 466 21.69 2.33 -6.17
CA PHE A 466 22.27 1.14 -5.54
C PHE A 466 23.66 1.47 -4.96
N TYR A 467 23.91 1.00 -3.74
CA TYR A 467 25.25 0.99 -3.19
C TYR A 467 26.08 -0.15 -3.80
N ILE A 468 27.27 0.15 -4.26
CA ILE A 468 28.21 -0.82 -4.79
C ILE A 468 29.30 -1.05 -3.74
N PRO A 469 29.27 -2.16 -2.98
CA PRO A 469 30.24 -2.41 -1.93
C PRO A 469 31.64 -2.56 -2.49
N ALA A 470 32.64 -2.17 -1.71
CA ALA A 470 34.05 -2.42 -2.03
C ALA A 470 34.31 -3.93 -2.05
N THR A 471 35.09 -4.36 -3.04
CA THR A 471 35.64 -5.71 -3.11
C THR A 471 37.14 -5.67 -2.78
N GLY A 472 37.76 -6.84 -2.61
CA GLY A 472 39.20 -6.94 -2.52
C GLY A 472 39.96 -6.57 -3.81
N SER A 473 39.25 -6.45 -4.94
CA SER A 473 39.74 -5.97 -6.22
C SER A 473 39.52 -4.46 -6.36
N GLN A 474 40.32 -3.79 -7.22
CA GLN A 474 40.13 -2.37 -7.53
C GLN A 474 38.90 -2.10 -8.41
N THR A 475 38.40 -3.11 -9.09
CA THR A 475 37.24 -2.99 -10.00
C THR A 475 35.97 -3.45 -9.31
N ARG A 476 34.91 -2.67 -9.46
CA ARG A 476 33.56 -2.98 -9.01
C ARG A 476 32.65 -3.02 -10.23
N ALA A 477 31.66 -3.89 -10.24
CA ALA A 477 30.77 -4.05 -11.38
C ALA A 477 29.32 -4.22 -10.97
N ILE A 478 28.41 -3.70 -11.80
CA ILE A 478 27.00 -4.07 -11.82
C ILE A 478 26.70 -4.67 -13.18
N ASP A 479 26.06 -5.82 -13.19
CA ASP A 479 25.56 -6.50 -14.37
C ASP A 479 24.03 -6.64 -14.25
N VAL A 480 23.31 -6.11 -15.24
CA VAL A 480 21.86 -6.21 -15.33
C VAL A 480 21.48 -7.01 -16.57
N ASP A 481 20.95 -8.23 -16.36
CA ASP A 481 20.39 -9.07 -17.44
C ASP A 481 18.94 -8.59 -17.73
N LEU A 482 18.80 -7.83 -18.80
CA LEU A 482 17.51 -7.29 -19.25
C LEU A 482 16.75 -8.30 -20.12
N SER A 483 15.43 -8.18 -20.18
CA SER A 483 14.60 -8.93 -21.12
C SER A 483 14.80 -8.41 -22.56
N ASP A 484 14.39 -9.23 -23.54
CA ASP A 484 14.47 -8.83 -24.95
C ASP A 484 13.77 -7.49 -25.17
N ASP A 485 14.32 -6.66 -26.03
CA ASP A 485 13.85 -5.31 -26.41
C ASP A 485 13.95 -4.22 -25.30
N ILE A 486 14.48 -4.54 -24.13
CA ILE A 486 14.71 -3.58 -23.05
C ILE A 486 16.17 -3.11 -23.03
N ARG A 487 16.34 -1.81 -22.79
CA ARG A 487 17.66 -1.17 -22.71
C ARG A 487 17.73 -0.27 -21.48
N MET A 488 18.95 -0.07 -21.00
CA MET A 488 19.23 0.95 -20.00
C MET A 488 18.93 2.33 -20.56
N LYS A 489 18.21 3.14 -19.81
CA LYS A 489 17.89 4.54 -20.15
C LYS A 489 18.92 5.51 -19.57
N GLN A 490 19.39 5.24 -18.37
CA GLN A 490 20.31 6.09 -17.66
C GLN A 490 21.20 5.25 -16.73
N ALA A 491 22.49 5.53 -16.77
CA ALA A 491 23.48 4.95 -15.87
C ALA A 491 24.43 6.06 -15.38
N LEU A 492 24.45 6.29 -14.06
CA LEU A 492 25.28 7.30 -13.42
C LEU A 492 26.00 6.65 -12.23
N PHE A 493 27.27 7.01 -12.05
CA PHE A 493 28.12 6.49 -10.99
C PHE A 493 28.83 7.61 -10.28
N TYR A 494 28.69 7.67 -8.95
CA TYR A 494 29.27 8.72 -8.12
C TYR A 494 29.84 8.14 -6.83
N GLU A 495 30.98 8.69 -6.41
CA GLU A 495 31.54 8.48 -5.07
C GLU A 495 31.08 9.58 -4.11
N THR A 496 31.05 9.26 -2.81
CA THR A 496 30.63 10.19 -1.77
C THR A 496 31.82 10.71 -0.99
N ASP A 497 32.01 12.02 -0.96
CA ASP A 497 33.00 12.66 -0.08
C ASP A 497 32.48 12.69 1.37
N LEU A 498 32.88 11.68 2.15
CA LEU A 498 32.53 11.57 3.56
C LEU A 498 33.12 12.69 4.41
N SER A 499 34.24 13.31 3.99
CA SER A 499 34.86 14.42 4.71
C SER A 499 34.03 15.68 4.57
N ALA A 500 33.63 16.01 3.35
CA ALA A 500 32.70 17.11 3.09
C ALA A 500 31.36 16.91 3.82
N LEU A 501 30.79 15.71 3.73
CA LEU A 501 29.53 15.39 4.42
C LEU A 501 29.66 15.54 5.96
N LYS A 502 30.80 15.15 6.53
CA LYS A 502 31.07 15.31 7.97
C LYS A 502 31.18 16.77 8.39
N GLU A 503 31.85 17.61 7.60
CA GLU A 503 31.98 19.04 7.90
C GLU A 503 30.62 19.73 7.84
N ILE A 504 29.85 19.49 6.80
CA ILE A 504 28.50 20.02 6.63
C ILE A 504 27.60 19.58 7.79
N SER A 505 27.60 18.29 8.11
CA SER A 505 26.80 17.77 9.22
C SER A 505 27.19 18.42 10.55
N ARG A 506 28.50 18.60 10.82
CA ARG A 506 28.97 19.27 12.03
C ARG A 506 28.47 20.71 12.11
N GLU A 507 28.55 21.45 11.02
CA GLU A 507 28.10 22.85 10.97
C GLU A 507 26.58 22.97 11.19
N ILE A 508 25.79 22.14 10.51
CA ILE A 508 24.31 22.13 10.66
C ILE A 508 23.91 21.69 12.08
N ASN A 509 24.59 20.71 12.68
CA ASN A 509 24.32 20.27 14.06
C ASN A 509 24.58 21.39 15.11
N GLN A 510 25.49 22.34 14.85
CA GLN A 510 25.68 23.50 15.71
C GLN A 510 24.49 24.47 15.68
N ARG A 511 23.71 24.43 14.60
CA ARG A 511 22.51 25.26 14.37
C ARG A 511 21.21 24.52 14.72
N ALA A 512 21.29 23.36 15.40
CA ALA A 512 20.13 22.55 15.77
C ALA A 512 19.18 23.32 16.69
N ALA A 513 17.89 23.26 16.42
CA ALA A 513 16.84 23.85 17.23
C ALA A 513 16.49 22.95 18.43
N LYS A 514 17.35 22.98 19.45
CA LYS A 514 17.33 22.03 20.59
C LYS A 514 16.11 22.17 21.51
N ASN A 515 15.45 23.31 21.50
CA ASN A 515 14.32 23.61 22.39
C ASN A 515 12.96 23.30 21.73
N LEU A 516 12.98 22.62 20.57
CA LEU A 516 11.77 22.14 19.92
C LEU A 516 11.44 20.72 20.36
N MET A 517 10.20 20.52 20.76
CA MET A 517 9.59 19.22 20.99
C MET A 517 8.85 18.83 19.72
N ILE A 518 9.22 17.70 19.13
CA ILE A 518 8.56 17.15 17.94
C ILE A 518 7.88 15.85 18.36
N ARG A 519 6.56 15.78 18.17
CA ARG A 519 5.69 14.61 18.43
C ARG A 519 4.79 14.37 17.23
N ASP A 520 4.10 13.24 17.25
CA ASP A 520 3.10 12.94 16.23
C ASP A 520 1.96 13.97 16.26
N GLY A 521 1.83 14.74 15.17
CA GLY A 521 0.82 15.77 15.04
C GLY A 521 1.03 17.04 15.86
N GLU A 522 2.15 17.20 16.58
CA GLU A 522 2.45 18.37 17.38
C GLU A 522 3.94 18.73 17.34
N ILE A 523 4.24 20.00 17.08
CA ILE A 523 5.59 20.57 17.21
C ILE A 523 5.47 21.85 18.00
N SER A 524 6.25 21.99 19.09
CA SER A 524 6.18 23.19 19.93
C SER A 524 7.54 23.50 20.58
N GLY A 525 7.78 24.76 20.81
CA GLY A 525 8.99 25.24 21.50
C GLY A 525 9.40 26.64 21.10
N THR A 526 10.63 27.02 21.47
CA THR A 526 11.19 28.33 21.19
C THR A 526 12.48 28.21 20.38
N VAL A 527 12.67 29.15 19.47
CA VAL A 527 13.84 29.22 18.60
C VAL A 527 14.32 30.67 18.51
N GLU A 528 15.59 30.89 18.82
CA GLU A 528 16.24 32.19 18.59
C GLU A 528 16.54 32.36 17.10
N GLY A 529 16.10 33.44 16.49
CA GLY A 529 16.32 33.78 15.10
C GLY A 529 16.82 35.18 14.88
N ARG A 530 17.37 35.41 13.69
CA ARG A 530 17.69 36.74 13.15
C ARG A 530 16.85 36.98 11.91
N GLU A 531 16.69 38.22 11.53
CA GLU A 531 16.01 38.52 10.27
C GLU A 531 16.65 37.79 9.08
N GLY A 532 15.84 37.10 8.31
CA GLY A 532 16.27 36.26 7.16
C GLY A 532 16.71 34.85 7.55
N ASP A 533 16.66 34.45 8.82
CA ASP A 533 16.86 33.08 9.24
C ASP A 533 15.58 32.24 9.00
N ILE A 534 15.78 30.98 8.66
CA ILE A 534 14.71 30.00 8.40
C ILE A 534 14.90 28.81 9.33
N LEU A 535 13.86 28.40 10.00
CA LEU A 535 13.79 27.12 10.70
C LEU A 535 13.40 26.04 9.70
N PHE A 536 14.34 25.18 9.37
CA PHE A 536 14.10 23.95 8.61
C PHE A 536 13.55 22.87 9.52
N LEU A 537 12.52 22.18 9.04
CA LEU A 537 11.94 20.99 9.68
C LEU A 537 11.97 19.83 8.69
N SER A 538 12.65 18.72 9.05
CA SER A 538 12.61 17.47 8.29
C SER A 538 11.24 16.76 8.46
N VAL A 539 10.15 17.52 8.28
CA VAL A 539 8.76 17.07 8.37
C VAL A 539 8.04 17.49 7.09
N PRO A 540 7.37 16.55 6.39
CA PRO A 540 6.62 16.90 5.20
C PRO A 540 5.49 17.88 5.48
N TYR A 541 5.31 18.86 4.60
CA TYR A 541 4.17 19.74 4.64
C TYR A 541 2.91 19.06 4.13
N GLU A 542 1.83 19.19 4.88
CA GLU A 542 0.49 18.78 4.50
C GLU A 542 -0.54 19.86 4.91
N ASN A 543 -1.64 19.94 4.16
CA ASN A 543 -2.71 20.92 4.40
C ASN A 543 -3.42 20.80 5.76
N GLY A 544 -3.11 19.77 6.54
CA GLY A 544 -3.61 19.58 7.91
C GLY A 544 -2.84 20.33 8.97
N TRP A 545 -1.65 20.85 8.67
CA TRP A 545 -0.85 21.61 9.62
C TRP A 545 -1.35 23.03 9.80
N THR A 546 -1.62 23.40 11.05
CA THR A 546 -1.76 24.79 11.47
C THR A 546 -0.46 25.22 12.13
N VAL A 547 0.19 26.24 11.58
CA VAL A 547 1.49 26.72 12.03
C VAL A 547 1.33 28.10 12.64
N MET A 548 1.68 28.20 13.93
CA MET A 548 1.66 29.46 14.69
C MET A 548 3.09 29.88 15.01
N ARG A 549 3.43 31.15 14.75
CA ARG A 549 4.66 31.80 15.18
C ARG A 549 4.30 33.06 15.98
N ASN A 550 4.77 33.14 17.20
CA ASN A 550 4.48 34.25 18.10
C ASN A 550 2.98 34.55 18.24
N GLY A 551 2.14 33.50 18.29
CA GLY A 551 0.69 33.60 18.41
C GLY A 551 -0.04 34.03 17.11
N LYS A 552 0.68 34.19 16.00
CA LYS A 552 0.08 34.46 14.67
C LYS A 552 0.18 33.24 13.78
N GLU A 553 -0.91 32.92 13.09
CA GLU A 553 -0.92 31.87 12.08
C GLU A 553 -0.11 32.31 10.85
N ILE A 554 0.77 31.43 10.39
CA ILE A 554 1.59 31.64 9.19
C ILE A 554 1.49 30.44 8.25
N THR A 555 1.74 30.69 6.97
CA THR A 555 1.92 29.60 5.99
C THR A 555 3.42 29.32 5.90
N PRO A 556 3.88 28.08 6.17
CA PRO A 556 5.29 27.74 6.01
C PRO A 556 5.68 27.70 4.54
N ASP A 557 6.92 28.04 4.23
CA ASP A 557 7.53 27.79 2.93
C ASP A 557 7.87 26.31 2.79
N ILE A 558 8.09 25.87 1.56
CA ILE A 558 8.31 24.45 1.26
C ILE A 558 9.70 24.24 0.69
N PHE A 559 10.57 23.58 1.45
CA PHE A 559 11.90 23.17 1.00
C PHE A 559 11.81 21.93 0.12
N ALA A 560 12.49 21.96 -1.01
CA ALA A 560 12.57 20.86 -1.98
C ALA A 560 11.19 20.28 -2.39
N GLY A 561 10.15 21.12 -2.37
CA GLY A 561 8.78 20.75 -2.72
C GLY A 561 8.07 19.82 -1.72
N CYS A 562 8.64 19.58 -0.53
CA CYS A 562 8.10 18.62 0.44
C CYS A 562 8.25 19.04 1.90
N LEU A 563 9.43 19.47 2.35
CA LEU A 563 9.74 19.70 3.77
C LEU A 563 9.41 21.13 4.18
N MET A 564 9.15 21.35 5.47
CA MET A 564 8.69 22.64 5.96
C MET A 564 9.85 23.59 6.27
N ASN A 565 9.69 24.83 5.87
CA ASN A 565 10.51 25.98 6.23
C ASN A 565 9.65 27.02 6.93
N ILE A 566 10.09 27.49 8.10
CA ILE A 566 9.40 28.54 8.86
C ILE A 566 10.32 29.76 8.92
N PRO A 567 9.97 30.89 8.24
CA PRO A 567 10.71 32.12 8.35
C PRO A 567 10.69 32.61 9.82
N LEU A 568 11.85 32.99 10.35
CA LEU A 568 11.99 33.49 11.70
C LEU A 568 12.01 35.03 11.77
N GLU A 569 11.54 35.57 12.88
CA GLU A 569 11.69 36.99 13.24
C GLU A 569 12.95 37.18 14.10
N GLU A 570 13.44 38.40 14.21
CA GLU A 570 14.57 38.71 15.10
C GLU A 570 14.19 38.49 16.57
N GLY A 571 15.03 37.75 17.30
CA GLY A 571 14.83 37.38 18.69
C GLY A 571 14.16 36.02 18.88
N GLU A 572 13.46 35.86 19.99
CA GLU A 572 12.81 34.60 20.36
C GLU A 572 11.52 34.40 19.57
N ASN A 573 11.43 33.23 18.92
CA ASN A 573 10.27 32.80 18.17
C ASN A 573 9.58 31.63 18.87
N HIS A 574 8.35 31.83 19.31
CA HIS A 574 7.49 30.77 19.84
C HIS A 574 6.80 30.03 18.70
N ILE A 575 7.20 28.81 18.47
CA ILE A 575 6.65 27.93 17.39
C ILE A 575 5.65 26.97 18.03
N GLN A 576 4.45 26.92 17.46
CA GLN A 576 3.43 25.94 17.81
C GLN A 576 2.75 25.44 16.55
N MET A 577 2.78 24.14 16.34
CA MET A 577 2.19 23.50 15.16
C MET A 577 1.30 22.34 15.61
N THR A 578 0.13 22.25 15.03
CA THR A 578 -0.81 21.17 15.29
C THR A 578 -1.35 20.62 13.96
N TYR A 579 -1.44 19.30 13.88
CA TYR A 579 -1.96 18.62 12.69
C TYR A 579 -3.40 18.17 12.92
N HIS A 580 -4.27 18.54 12.01
CA HIS A 580 -5.66 18.09 11.97
C HIS A 580 -5.94 17.40 10.65
N ILE A 581 -6.56 16.22 10.70
CA ILE A 581 -6.92 15.49 9.48
C ILE A 581 -7.90 16.32 8.64
N PRO A 582 -7.53 16.72 7.41
CA PRO A 582 -8.39 17.53 6.56
C PRO A 582 -9.76 16.87 6.33
N GLY A 583 -10.84 17.63 6.55
CA GLY A 583 -12.21 17.17 6.36
C GLY A 583 -12.80 16.32 7.50
N LEU A 584 -12.05 15.96 8.54
CA LEU A 584 -12.56 15.12 9.64
C LEU A 584 -13.70 15.80 10.41
N THR A 585 -13.54 17.05 10.80
CA THR A 585 -14.56 17.82 11.53
C THR A 585 -15.83 18.04 10.70
N ALA A 586 -15.69 18.41 9.43
CA ALA A 586 -16.80 18.56 8.51
C ALA A 586 -17.51 17.21 8.26
N GLY A 587 -16.74 16.14 8.08
CA GLY A 587 -17.25 14.78 7.94
C GLY A 587 -18.02 14.32 9.16
N ALA A 588 -17.53 14.60 10.38
CA ALA A 588 -18.20 14.28 11.64
C ALA A 588 -19.55 15.04 11.77
N ALA A 589 -19.58 16.33 11.44
CA ALA A 589 -20.79 17.12 11.42
C ALA A 589 -21.86 16.57 10.45
N LEU A 590 -21.44 16.22 9.22
CA LEU A 590 -22.33 15.60 8.23
C LEU A 590 -22.84 14.24 8.70
N THR A 591 -22.00 13.44 9.34
CA THR A 591 -22.39 12.15 9.92
C THR A 591 -23.46 12.33 11.00
N LEU A 592 -23.29 13.30 11.90
CA LEU A 592 -24.27 13.61 12.94
C LEU A 592 -25.63 14.02 12.32
N ILE A 593 -25.61 14.87 11.30
CA ILE A 593 -26.82 15.27 10.56
C ILE A 593 -27.49 14.02 9.95
N GLY A 594 -26.73 13.14 9.33
CA GLY A 594 -27.23 11.88 8.75
C GLY A 594 -27.91 10.97 9.78
N ILE A 595 -27.31 10.83 10.97
CA ILE A 595 -27.88 10.06 12.09
C ILE A 595 -29.19 10.69 12.57
N LEU A 596 -29.24 12.01 12.76
CA LEU A 596 -30.44 12.73 13.19
C LEU A 596 -31.59 12.61 12.17
N LEU A 597 -31.29 12.70 10.88
CA LEU A 597 -32.30 12.48 9.82
C LEU A 597 -32.82 11.05 9.83
N LEU A 598 -31.98 10.06 10.06
CA LEU A 598 -32.40 8.66 10.16
C LEU A 598 -33.33 8.44 11.36
N ALA A 599 -32.94 8.96 12.53
CA ALA A 599 -33.73 8.87 13.77
C ALA A 599 -35.07 9.57 13.63
N GLY A 600 -35.11 10.77 13.04
CA GLY A 600 -36.33 11.52 12.78
C GLY A 600 -37.29 10.78 11.83
N ASN A 601 -36.76 10.13 10.79
CA ASN A 601 -37.53 9.30 9.87
C ASN A 601 -38.11 8.05 10.55
N GLN A 602 -37.35 7.39 11.41
CA GLN A 602 -37.82 6.23 12.19
C GLN A 602 -38.90 6.64 13.20
N TYR A 603 -38.75 7.79 13.87
CA TYR A 603 -39.73 8.31 14.79
C TYR A 603 -41.07 8.64 14.09
N LYS A 604 -41.05 9.27 12.91
CA LYS A 604 -42.25 9.53 12.09
C LYS A 604 -42.95 8.23 11.69
N ARG A 605 -42.20 7.20 11.26
CA ARG A 605 -42.74 5.88 10.87
C ARG A 605 -43.39 5.13 12.04
N ARG A 606 -42.93 5.32 13.27
CA ARG A 606 -43.53 4.69 14.47
C ARG A 606 -44.81 5.39 14.92
N LYS A 607 -45.05 6.65 14.50
CA LYS A 607 -46.27 7.41 14.81
C LYS A 607 -47.37 7.27 13.75
N GLN A 608 -47.03 6.77 12.57
CA GLN A 608 -47.98 6.34 11.53
C GLN A 608 -48.28 4.83 11.69
#